data_e825aaffaf56328d72bb8ab1db7f80d0
#
_entry.id   e825aaffaf56328d72bb8ab1db7f80d0
#
_cell.length_a   1.000
_cell.length_b   1.000
_cell.length_c   1.000
_cell.angle_alpha   90.00
_cell.angle_beta   90.00
_cell.angle_gamma   90.00
#
_symmetry.space_group_name_H-M   'P 1'
#
loop_
_entity.id
_entity.type
_entity.pdbx_description
1 polymer ?
#
loop_
_entity_poly.entity_id
_entity_poly.type
_entity_poly.pdbx_seq_one_letter_code
_entity_poly.pdbx_strand_id
1 'polypeptide(L)'
;MKKFAERGQLDLSKVNKEVLEDWLKEDLFARSIKESEGCPSFVFYEGPPSANGMPGIHHVMARTIKDTFCRYKTMCGYQVNRKAGWDTHGLPVELGVEKKLGITKEDIGKKISVDDYNMNCRTEVMKYKAHWSDLTQKIGYWVDLDNPYITYDNRYINGIPYKDFPNVKILNIQIDHA
;
A
#
# COMPACT_ATOMS: atom_id res chain seq x y z
N MET A 1 15.02 -11.41 35.00
CA MET A 1 13.86 -11.76 34.15
C MET A 1 12.90 -10.58 34.13
N LYS A 2 12.65 -9.95 32.98
CA LYS A 2 11.57 -8.96 32.85
C LYS A 2 10.25 -9.71 33.04
N LYS A 3 9.49 -9.36 34.08
CA LYS A 3 8.11 -9.85 34.21
C LYS A 3 7.25 -9.20 33.13
N PHE A 4 6.41 -9.97 32.47
CA PHE A 4 5.38 -9.42 31.60
C PHE A 4 4.42 -8.58 32.45
N ALA A 5 3.93 -7.46 31.88
CA ALA A 5 2.94 -6.63 32.55
C ALA A 5 1.65 -7.41 32.74
N GLU A 6 1.12 -7.44 33.96
CA GLU A 6 -0.21 -7.98 34.25
C GLU A 6 -1.26 -6.97 33.75
N ARG A 7 -2.22 -7.46 32.95
CA ARG A 7 -3.32 -6.66 32.41
C ARG A 7 -4.62 -7.20 32.96
N GLY A 8 -5.31 -6.41 33.81
CA GLY A 8 -6.54 -6.85 34.46
C GLY A 8 -7.71 -7.02 33.51
N GLN A 9 -7.96 -6.05 32.63
CA GLN A 9 -9.00 -6.10 31.60
C GLN A 9 -8.38 -5.90 30.23
N LEU A 10 -8.79 -6.72 29.25
CA LEU A 10 -8.28 -6.61 27.88
C LEU A 10 -9.02 -5.50 27.11
N ASP A 11 -8.35 -4.38 26.90
CA ASP A 11 -8.75 -3.32 25.97
C ASP A 11 -7.88 -3.41 24.71
N LEU A 12 -8.41 -4.05 23.67
CA LEU A 12 -7.69 -4.27 22.42
C LEU A 12 -7.30 -2.97 21.71
N SER A 13 -8.15 -1.93 21.82
CA SER A 13 -7.86 -0.63 21.20
C SER A 13 -6.67 0.07 21.88
N LYS A 14 -6.62 0.02 23.21
CA LYS A 14 -5.49 0.57 23.98
C LYS A 14 -4.21 -0.21 23.70
N VAL A 15 -4.27 -1.55 23.75
CA VAL A 15 -3.11 -2.40 23.48
C VAL A 15 -2.57 -2.16 22.07
N ASN A 16 -3.45 -2.04 21.06
CA ASN A 16 -3.02 -1.77 19.69
C ASN A 16 -2.26 -0.45 19.56
N LYS A 17 -2.73 0.61 20.23
CA LYS A 17 -2.05 1.91 20.21
C LYS A 17 -0.69 1.84 20.86
N GLU A 18 -0.60 1.25 22.07
CA GLU A 18 0.65 1.09 22.80
C GLU A 18 1.69 0.30 21.97
N VAL A 19 1.27 -0.82 21.37
CA VAL A 19 2.16 -1.65 20.55
C VAL A 19 2.60 -0.90 19.29
N LEU A 20 1.69 -0.16 18.64
CA LEU A 20 2.04 0.61 17.45
C LEU A 20 3.04 1.74 17.77
N GLU A 21 2.87 2.42 18.90
CA GLU A 21 3.80 3.44 19.37
C GLU A 21 5.20 2.85 19.61
N ASP A 22 5.28 1.68 20.24
CA ASP A 22 6.55 0.97 20.47
C ASP A 22 7.20 0.57 19.13
N TRP A 23 6.41 0.05 18.16
CA TRP A 23 6.91 -0.34 16.86
C TRP A 23 7.49 0.84 16.06
N LEU A 24 6.81 1.98 16.12
CA LEU A 24 7.27 3.20 15.45
C LEU A 24 8.52 3.78 16.13
N LYS A 25 8.55 3.78 17.47
CA LYS A 25 9.71 4.26 18.25
C LYS A 25 10.98 3.45 18.00
N GLU A 26 10.84 2.14 17.84
CA GLU A 26 11.96 1.24 17.63
C GLU A 26 12.25 0.98 16.14
N ASP A 27 11.48 1.58 15.24
CA ASP A 27 11.54 1.36 13.78
C ASP A 27 11.61 -0.12 13.40
N LEU A 28 10.70 -0.91 14.01
CA LEU A 28 10.77 -2.37 13.93
C LEU A 28 10.64 -2.89 12.50
N PHE A 29 9.91 -2.21 11.63
CA PHE A 29 9.78 -2.64 10.24
C PHE A 29 11.12 -2.53 9.50
N ALA A 30 11.78 -1.37 9.53
CA ALA A 30 13.09 -1.19 8.88
C ALA A 30 14.16 -2.09 9.53
N ARG A 31 14.12 -2.25 10.87
CA ARG A 31 15.00 -3.19 11.57
C ARG A 31 14.82 -4.62 11.09
N SER A 32 13.60 -5.09 10.87
CA SER A 32 13.34 -6.46 10.40
C SER A 32 13.97 -6.75 9.03
N ILE A 33 14.03 -5.74 8.17
CA ILE A 33 14.68 -5.83 6.87
C ILE A 33 16.20 -5.80 7.03
N LYS A 34 16.71 -4.88 7.85
CA LYS A 34 18.16 -4.71 8.09
C LYS A 34 18.79 -5.92 8.77
N GLU A 35 18.14 -6.45 9.81
CA GLU A 35 18.62 -7.62 10.55
C GLU A 35 18.62 -8.91 9.71
N SER A 36 17.88 -8.90 8.59
CA SER A 36 17.85 -10.00 7.61
C SER A 36 18.79 -9.79 6.42
N GLU A 37 19.67 -8.79 6.45
CA GLU A 37 20.65 -8.58 5.38
C GLU A 37 21.54 -9.82 5.19
N GLY A 38 21.72 -10.21 3.92
CA GLY A 38 22.47 -11.43 3.57
C GLY A 38 21.67 -12.73 3.59
N CYS A 39 20.43 -12.70 4.08
CA CYS A 39 19.50 -13.82 3.98
C CYS A 39 18.93 -13.94 2.55
N PRO A 40 18.38 -15.09 2.17
CA PRO A 40 17.66 -15.24 0.90
C PRO A 40 16.58 -14.18 0.74
N SER A 41 16.53 -13.53 -0.43
CA SER A 41 15.56 -12.46 -0.69
C SER A 41 14.18 -13.01 -0.99
N PHE A 42 13.15 -12.40 -0.38
CA PHE A 42 11.76 -12.55 -0.75
C PHE A 42 11.15 -11.16 -0.97
N VAL A 43 10.83 -10.85 -2.23
CA VAL A 43 10.29 -9.54 -2.58
C VAL A 43 8.79 -9.61 -2.72
N PHE A 44 8.11 -8.68 -2.06
CA PHE A 44 6.67 -8.54 -2.09
C PHE A 44 6.27 -7.17 -2.63
N TYR A 45 5.46 -7.17 -3.69
CA TYR A 45 4.79 -5.98 -4.19
C TYR A 45 3.32 -6.03 -3.79
N GLU A 46 2.83 -4.96 -3.18
CA GLU A 46 1.40 -4.79 -2.88
C GLU A 46 0.58 -4.84 -4.17
N GLY A 47 -0.54 -5.58 -4.18
CA GLY A 47 -1.59 -5.38 -5.16
C GLY A 47 -2.21 -4.00 -4.89
N PRO A 48 -2.00 -3.01 -5.78
CA PRO A 48 -2.20 -1.61 -5.43
C PRO A 48 -3.68 -1.28 -5.33
N PRO A 49 -4.13 -0.65 -4.23
CA PRO A 49 -5.47 -0.10 -4.18
C PRO A 49 -5.54 1.18 -4.99
N SER A 50 -6.72 1.50 -5.49
CA SER A 50 -7.03 2.84 -5.98
C SER A 50 -7.40 3.75 -4.80
N ALA A 51 -6.75 4.92 -4.69
CA ALA A 51 -6.99 5.87 -3.60
C ALA A 51 -8.11 6.90 -3.92
N ASN A 52 -9.00 6.58 -4.85
CA ASN A 52 -10.17 7.38 -5.21
C ASN A 52 -11.38 7.17 -4.29
N GLY A 53 -11.33 6.19 -3.38
CA GLY A 53 -12.37 5.87 -2.41
C GLY A 53 -11.81 5.56 -1.01
N MET A 54 -12.68 5.55 -0.02
CA MET A 54 -12.34 5.18 1.36
C MET A 54 -12.06 3.67 1.47
N PRO A 55 -11.07 3.27 2.27
CA PRO A 55 -10.82 1.84 2.50
C PRO A 55 -11.98 1.19 3.27
N GLY A 56 -12.37 -0.01 2.84
CA GLY A 56 -13.39 -0.83 3.51
C GLY A 56 -12.80 -2.04 4.24
N ILE A 57 -13.66 -2.80 4.94
CA ILE A 57 -13.25 -3.95 5.76
C ILE A 57 -12.58 -5.06 4.92
N HIS A 58 -13.01 -5.26 3.69
CA HIS A 58 -12.41 -6.24 2.78
C HIS A 58 -10.95 -5.91 2.47
N HIS A 59 -10.58 -4.63 2.39
CA HIS A 59 -9.20 -4.21 2.24
C HIS A 59 -8.36 -4.52 3.48
N VAL A 60 -8.93 -4.40 4.68
CA VAL A 60 -8.27 -4.78 5.94
C VAL A 60 -7.98 -6.28 5.94
N MET A 61 -8.97 -7.10 5.58
CA MET A 61 -8.80 -8.57 5.51
C MET A 61 -7.71 -8.97 4.52
N ALA A 62 -7.74 -8.44 3.28
CA ALA A 62 -6.75 -8.73 2.26
C ALA A 62 -5.33 -8.34 2.72
N ARG A 63 -5.17 -7.17 3.33
CA ARG A 63 -3.88 -6.68 3.85
C ARG A 63 -3.36 -7.52 5.01
N THR A 64 -4.22 -7.93 5.93
CA THR A 64 -3.86 -8.81 7.04
C THR A 64 -3.32 -10.15 6.53
N ILE A 65 -3.96 -10.74 5.52
CA ILE A 65 -3.49 -12.00 4.92
C ILE A 65 -2.11 -11.79 4.28
N LYS A 66 -1.92 -10.75 3.47
CA LYS A 66 -0.65 -10.42 2.82
C LYS A 66 0.47 -10.21 3.85
N ASP A 67 0.21 -9.44 4.90
CA ASP A 67 1.16 -9.18 5.97
C ASP A 67 1.55 -10.47 6.71
N THR A 68 0.59 -11.36 6.95
CA THR A 68 0.84 -12.67 7.57
C THR A 68 1.84 -13.48 6.76
N PHE A 69 1.70 -13.54 5.42
CA PHE A 69 2.67 -14.23 4.56
C PHE A 69 4.06 -13.60 4.62
N CYS A 70 4.13 -12.26 4.58
CA CYS A 70 5.40 -11.57 4.66
C CYS A 70 6.09 -11.77 6.00
N ARG A 71 5.35 -11.69 7.11
CA ARG A 71 5.89 -11.98 8.46
C ARG A 71 6.33 -13.43 8.60
N TYR A 72 5.54 -14.37 8.09
CA TYR A 72 5.92 -15.78 8.08
C TYR A 72 7.25 -16.00 7.34
N LYS A 73 7.42 -15.39 6.16
CA LYS A 73 8.68 -15.48 5.41
C LYS A 73 9.85 -14.84 6.15
N THR A 74 9.65 -13.73 6.84
CA THR A 74 10.67 -13.13 7.72
C THR A 74 11.08 -14.13 8.83
N MET A 75 10.11 -14.76 9.49
CA MET A 75 10.39 -15.77 10.52
C MET A 75 11.08 -17.03 9.97
N CYS A 76 10.88 -17.34 8.69
CA CYS A 76 11.59 -18.44 8.00
C CYS A 76 13.02 -18.05 7.57
N GLY A 77 13.53 -16.88 7.94
CA GLY A 77 14.90 -16.46 7.65
C GLY A 77 15.08 -15.82 6.25
N TYR A 78 14.03 -15.24 5.69
CA TYR A 78 14.14 -14.46 4.45
C TYR A 78 14.24 -12.96 4.76
N GLN A 79 15.03 -12.25 3.95
CA GLN A 79 14.93 -10.80 3.86
C GLN A 79 13.70 -10.44 3.02
N VAL A 80 12.69 -9.82 3.63
CA VAL A 80 11.40 -9.56 2.98
C VAL A 80 11.26 -8.08 2.66
N ASN A 81 11.60 -7.71 1.42
CA ASN A 81 11.36 -6.35 0.90
C ASN A 81 9.90 -6.22 0.46
N ARG A 82 9.20 -5.21 1.01
CA ARG A 82 7.75 -5.03 0.84
C ARG A 82 7.48 -3.65 0.29
N LYS A 83 7.03 -3.59 -0.96
CA LYS A 83 6.79 -2.33 -1.66
C LYS A 83 5.30 -2.03 -1.76
N ALA A 84 4.88 -0.86 -1.28
CA ALA A 84 3.53 -0.35 -1.48
C ALA A 84 3.31 0.08 -2.94
N GLY A 85 2.05 0.19 -3.34
CA GLY A 85 1.68 0.67 -4.66
C GLY A 85 0.34 1.38 -4.66
N TRP A 86 0.10 2.17 -5.72
CA TRP A 86 -1.15 2.86 -5.98
C TRP A 86 -1.61 2.57 -7.40
N ASP A 87 -2.82 2.03 -7.54
CA ASP A 87 -3.51 1.93 -8.82
C ASP A 87 -4.15 3.28 -9.14
N THR A 88 -3.75 3.84 -10.26
CA THR A 88 -4.11 5.21 -10.62
C THR A 88 -4.74 5.32 -12.00
N HIS A 89 -5.13 4.18 -12.58
CA HIS A 89 -5.76 4.10 -13.89
C HIS A 89 -7.19 3.56 -13.80
N GLY A 90 -7.88 3.68 -14.92
CA GLY A 90 -9.12 2.98 -15.17
C GLY A 90 -10.38 3.81 -15.06
N LEU A 91 -11.43 3.25 -15.59
CA LEU A 91 -12.76 3.84 -15.76
C LEU A 91 -13.36 4.44 -14.47
N PRO A 92 -13.18 3.85 -13.27
CA PRO A 92 -13.74 4.44 -12.05
C PRO A 92 -13.19 5.82 -11.73
N VAL A 93 -11.91 6.08 -12.05
CA VAL A 93 -11.29 7.41 -11.86
C VAL A 93 -11.85 8.40 -12.86
N GLU A 94 -11.92 8.00 -14.14
CA GLU A 94 -12.43 8.84 -15.22
C GLU A 94 -13.88 9.25 -14.98
N LEU A 95 -14.76 8.28 -14.68
CA LEU A 95 -16.17 8.55 -14.38
C LEU A 95 -16.36 9.45 -13.14
N GLY A 96 -15.49 9.28 -12.13
CA GLY A 96 -15.49 10.15 -10.95
C GLY A 96 -15.17 11.61 -11.31
N VAL A 97 -14.20 11.82 -12.17
CA VAL A 97 -13.78 13.16 -12.64
C VAL A 97 -14.83 13.77 -13.56
N GLU A 98 -15.36 13.00 -14.52
CA GLU A 98 -16.43 13.47 -15.42
C GLU A 98 -17.65 13.93 -14.62
N LYS A 99 -18.07 13.13 -13.63
CA LYS A 99 -19.18 13.51 -12.74
C LYS A 99 -18.88 14.77 -11.93
N LYS A 100 -17.67 14.92 -11.42
CA LYS A 100 -17.24 16.09 -10.63
C LYS A 100 -17.21 17.36 -11.46
N LEU A 101 -16.76 17.27 -12.71
CA LEU A 101 -16.65 18.39 -13.63
C LEU A 101 -17.95 18.68 -14.39
N GLY A 102 -18.94 17.80 -14.31
CA GLY A 102 -20.20 17.91 -15.07
C GLY A 102 -20.00 17.80 -16.58
N ILE A 103 -19.04 16.99 -17.02
CA ILE A 103 -18.70 16.77 -18.42
C ILE A 103 -18.90 15.31 -18.82
N THR A 104 -18.88 15.08 -20.11
CA THR A 104 -18.86 13.74 -20.69
C THR A 104 -17.54 13.50 -21.41
N LYS A 105 -17.25 12.25 -21.74
CA LYS A 105 -16.05 11.87 -22.49
C LYS A 105 -15.90 12.67 -23.80
N GLU A 106 -17.02 13.02 -24.43
CA GLU A 106 -17.03 13.77 -25.69
C GLU A 106 -16.64 15.25 -25.55
N ASP A 107 -16.65 15.76 -24.33
CA ASP A 107 -16.28 17.14 -24.00
C ASP A 107 -14.75 17.31 -23.83
N ILE A 108 -14.02 16.20 -23.68
CA ILE A 108 -12.57 16.20 -23.54
C ILE A 108 -11.93 16.63 -24.86
N GLY A 109 -11.04 17.61 -24.78
CA GLY A 109 -10.45 18.25 -25.97
C GLY A 109 -11.32 19.32 -26.62
N LYS A 110 -12.56 19.57 -26.12
CA LYS A 110 -13.48 20.61 -26.60
C LYS A 110 -13.80 21.66 -25.51
N LYS A 111 -14.38 21.21 -24.39
CA LYS A 111 -14.74 22.06 -23.24
C LYS A 111 -13.62 22.10 -22.19
N ILE A 112 -12.83 21.08 -22.09
CA ILE A 112 -11.66 20.99 -21.22
C ILE A 112 -10.48 20.45 -22.03
N SER A 113 -9.28 20.96 -21.79
CA SER A 113 -8.09 20.42 -22.44
C SER A 113 -7.78 19.00 -21.94
N VAL A 114 -7.11 18.20 -22.75
CA VAL A 114 -6.67 16.85 -22.34
C VAL A 114 -5.72 16.93 -21.14
N ASP A 115 -4.86 17.92 -21.09
CA ASP A 115 -3.90 18.12 -20.00
C ASP A 115 -4.60 18.47 -18.68
N ASP A 116 -5.59 19.37 -18.72
CA ASP A 116 -6.38 19.73 -17.53
C ASP A 116 -7.21 18.53 -17.05
N TYR A 117 -7.80 17.78 -17.98
CA TYR A 117 -8.51 16.55 -17.63
C TYR A 117 -7.60 15.53 -16.95
N ASN A 118 -6.42 15.27 -17.52
CA ASN A 118 -5.43 14.36 -16.93
C ASN A 118 -4.94 14.85 -15.56
N MET A 119 -4.76 16.14 -15.38
CA MET A 119 -4.38 16.72 -14.08
C MET A 119 -5.47 16.51 -13.03
N ASN A 120 -6.74 16.68 -13.41
CA ASN A 120 -7.88 16.39 -12.52
C ASN A 120 -7.93 14.90 -12.15
N CYS A 121 -7.70 13.98 -13.10
CA CYS A 121 -7.63 12.54 -12.83
C CYS A 121 -6.52 12.21 -11.84
N ARG A 122 -5.31 12.75 -12.03
CA ARG A 122 -4.17 12.55 -11.11
C ARG A 122 -4.46 13.07 -9.70
N THR A 123 -5.15 14.18 -9.59
CA THR A 123 -5.53 14.76 -8.29
C THR A 123 -6.61 13.92 -7.61
N GLU A 124 -7.64 13.54 -8.34
CA GLU A 124 -8.78 12.83 -7.76
C GLU A 124 -8.41 11.39 -7.34
N VAL A 125 -7.58 10.69 -8.11
CA VAL A 125 -7.18 9.30 -7.79
C VAL A 125 -6.37 9.19 -6.51
N MET A 126 -5.68 10.24 -6.09
CA MET A 126 -4.86 10.26 -4.86
C MET A 126 -5.56 10.92 -3.67
N LYS A 127 -6.83 11.28 -3.83
CA LYS A 127 -7.61 12.05 -2.84
C LYS A 127 -7.64 11.44 -1.44
N TYR A 128 -7.74 10.12 -1.36
CA TYR A 128 -7.82 9.41 -0.09
C TYR A 128 -6.51 8.74 0.34
N LYS A 129 -5.39 9.05 -0.33
CA LYS A 129 -4.07 8.46 -0.01
C LYS A 129 -3.73 8.55 1.48
N ALA A 130 -3.97 9.71 2.11
CA ALA A 130 -3.68 9.90 3.52
C ALA A 130 -4.49 8.95 4.42
N HIS A 131 -5.78 8.75 4.12
CA HIS A 131 -6.63 7.81 4.87
C HIS A 131 -6.18 6.35 4.71
N TRP A 132 -5.74 5.98 3.51
CA TRP A 132 -5.19 4.66 3.25
C TRP A 132 -3.86 4.42 3.96
N SER A 133 -2.98 5.41 4.00
CA SER A 133 -1.72 5.32 4.73
C SER A 133 -1.95 5.23 6.24
N ASP A 134 -2.84 6.05 6.79
CA ASP A 134 -3.25 6.01 8.20
C ASP A 134 -3.84 4.65 8.59
N LEU A 135 -4.77 4.12 7.77
CA LEU A 135 -5.31 2.77 7.99
C LEU A 135 -4.21 1.71 7.97
N THR A 136 -3.32 1.76 6.99
CA THR A 136 -2.21 0.80 6.83
C THR A 136 -1.35 0.76 8.09
N GLN A 137 -1.02 1.91 8.65
CA GLN A 137 -0.27 2.00 9.91
C GLN A 137 -1.08 1.48 11.10
N LYS A 138 -2.35 1.90 11.23
CA LYS A 138 -3.23 1.51 12.35
C LYS A 138 -3.48 0.01 12.44
N ILE A 139 -3.58 -0.69 11.32
CA ILE A 139 -3.71 -2.15 11.30
C ILE A 139 -2.38 -2.89 11.48
N GLY A 140 -1.27 -2.16 11.60
CA GLY A 140 0.07 -2.74 11.76
C GLY A 140 0.58 -3.46 10.53
N TYR A 141 0.09 -3.09 9.33
CA TYR A 141 0.56 -3.66 8.08
C TYR A 141 1.91 -3.07 7.68
N TRP A 142 2.94 -3.91 7.66
CA TRP A 142 4.31 -3.51 7.32
C TRP A 142 4.56 -3.51 5.82
N VAL A 143 4.62 -2.33 5.24
CA VAL A 143 4.92 -2.12 3.83
C VAL A 143 5.59 -0.76 3.65
N ASP A 144 6.52 -0.63 2.71
CA ASP A 144 7.20 0.63 2.42
C ASP A 144 6.23 1.60 1.74
N LEU A 145 5.70 2.54 2.53
CA LEU A 145 4.80 3.61 2.08
C LEU A 145 5.56 4.84 1.58
N ASP A 146 6.85 4.96 1.87
CA ASP A 146 7.66 6.14 1.52
C ASP A 146 8.11 6.08 0.06
N ASN A 147 8.34 4.87 -0.45
CA ASN A 147 8.75 4.63 -1.83
C ASN A 147 7.75 3.74 -2.60
N PRO A 148 6.47 4.10 -2.67
CA PRO A 148 5.48 3.31 -3.37
C PRO A 148 5.70 3.38 -4.89
N TYR A 149 5.32 2.33 -5.60
CA TYR A 149 5.14 2.47 -7.04
C TYR A 149 3.76 3.08 -7.32
N ILE A 150 3.68 3.89 -8.37
CA ILE A 150 2.44 4.56 -8.78
C ILE A 150 2.25 4.27 -10.26
N THR A 151 1.12 3.70 -10.64
CA THR A 151 0.96 3.17 -12.00
C THR A 151 0.97 4.24 -13.08
N TYR A 152 0.64 5.51 -12.79
CA TYR A 152 0.81 6.63 -13.75
C TYR A 152 2.23 7.22 -13.79
N ASP A 153 3.12 6.82 -12.89
CA ASP A 153 4.50 7.33 -12.86
C ASP A 153 5.30 6.73 -14.04
N ASN A 154 6.07 7.57 -14.73
CA ASN A 154 6.90 7.14 -15.84
C ASN A 154 7.91 6.04 -15.45
N ARG A 155 8.37 6.03 -14.20
CA ARG A 155 9.23 4.96 -13.68
C ARG A 155 8.54 3.62 -13.74
N TYR A 156 7.26 3.55 -13.34
CA TYR A 156 6.47 2.33 -13.43
C TYR A 156 6.22 1.94 -14.89
N ILE A 157 5.76 2.87 -15.72
CA ILE A 157 5.46 2.65 -17.15
C ILE A 157 6.70 2.14 -17.89
N ASN A 158 7.88 2.66 -17.57
CA ASN A 158 9.15 2.24 -18.17
C ASN A 158 9.73 0.94 -17.56
N GLY A 159 9.03 0.28 -16.66
CA GLY A 159 9.46 -0.99 -16.06
C GLY A 159 10.61 -0.86 -15.05
N ILE A 160 10.90 0.34 -14.52
CA ILE A 160 11.97 0.56 -13.56
C ILE A 160 11.80 -0.24 -12.25
N PRO A 161 10.59 -0.43 -11.69
CA PRO A 161 10.41 -1.25 -10.50
C PRO A 161 10.93 -2.68 -10.61
N TYR A 162 10.96 -3.23 -11.83
CA TYR A 162 11.46 -4.59 -12.08
C TYR A 162 12.96 -4.67 -12.29
N LYS A 163 13.65 -3.55 -12.60
CA LYS A 163 15.10 -3.50 -12.79
C LYS A 163 15.86 -3.55 -11.47
N ASP A 164 15.24 -3.09 -10.38
CA ASP A 164 15.88 -3.07 -9.06
C ASP A 164 16.04 -4.48 -8.47
N PHE A 165 15.35 -5.48 -9.05
CA PHE A 165 15.36 -6.86 -8.56
C PHE A 165 15.44 -7.89 -9.70
N PRO A 166 16.56 -7.99 -10.44
CA PRO A 166 16.66 -8.78 -11.68
C PRO A 166 16.51 -10.30 -11.49
N ASN A 167 16.57 -10.82 -10.27
CA ASN A 167 16.55 -12.25 -9.97
C ASN A 167 15.31 -12.71 -9.16
N VAL A 168 14.23 -11.93 -9.15
CA VAL A 168 13.07 -12.22 -8.32
C VAL A 168 12.00 -13.00 -9.07
N LYS A 169 11.61 -14.16 -8.55
CA LYS A 169 10.38 -14.84 -8.93
C LYS A 169 9.20 -14.07 -8.30
N ILE A 170 8.42 -13.36 -9.11
CA ILE A 170 7.23 -12.64 -8.66
C ILE A 170 6.13 -13.66 -8.38
N LEU A 171 5.74 -13.80 -7.13
CA LEU A 171 4.51 -14.49 -6.76
C LEU A 171 3.38 -13.45 -6.75
N ASN A 172 2.65 -13.31 -7.86
CA ASN A 172 1.44 -12.52 -7.89
C ASN A 172 0.32 -13.30 -7.16
N ILE A 173 0.07 -12.95 -5.92
CA ILE A 173 -1.17 -13.31 -5.25
C ILE A 173 -2.19 -12.23 -5.61
N GLN A 174 -2.81 -12.39 -6.77
CA GLN A 174 -3.94 -11.58 -7.18
C GLN A 174 -5.17 -12.16 -6.48
N ILE A 175 -5.67 -11.46 -5.47
CA ILE A 175 -6.99 -11.75 -4.93
C ILE A 175 -7.95 -10.98 -5.84
N ASP A 176 -8.57 -11.69 -6.77
CA ASP A 176 -9.60 -11.11 -7.63
C ASP A 176 -10.71 -10.54 -6.74
N HIS A 177 -11.00 -9.29 -6.95
CA HIS A 177 -12.14 -8.64 -6.34
C HIS A 177 -13.41 -9.14 -7.07
N ALA A 178 -14.12 -10.09 -6.44
CA ALA A 178 -15.51 -10.37 -6.79
C ALA A 178 -16.43 -9.32 -6.17
#